data_55e89b15e7272c0e5dd3ed7402b25987
#
_entry.id   55e89b15e7272c0e5dd3ed7402b25987
#
_cell.length_a   1.000
_cell.length_b   1.000
_cell.length_c   1.000
_cell.angle_alpha   90.00
_cell.angle_beta   90.00
_cell.angle_gamma   90.00
#
_symmetry.space_group_name_H-M   'P 1'
#
loop_
_entity.id
_entity.type
_entity.pdbx_description
1 polymer ?
#
loop_
_entity_poly.entity_id
_entity_poly.type
_entity_poly.pdbx_seq_one_letter_code
_entity_poly.pdbx_strand_id
1 'polypeptide(L)'
;FLEHLMTQVSGEGVRRFVLMTGYLGDQIRAHFGDGSAWGWEITYVHGPVEWDTGRRLIEASEDLDSSFLLLYSDNWADLDLSTLEDAHRSGGVAVTVTLVGRDRGNIRFEGGPLIEAYVPSRVGDGLDHVEIGYSILERDSVIERLEAVESGPDVGFAAVLESLAASGELGGHVLEGSYRSISDPERLELTREFFGGRRVLLIDRDGTINRKAAPGEYVATWQQFEFIPETVEAMRILAEDGFEFVVITNQAGIALGVVDSGEVDLIHERMSESLSEEGVEVLGVYLSPDHW
;
A
#
# COMPACT_ATOMS: atom_id res chain seq x y z
N PHE A 1 -7.83 -4.06 0.84
CA PHE A 1 -6.61 -3.93 1.65
C PHE A 1 -5.81 -5.24 1.66
N LEU A 2 -6.41 -6.37 2.04
CA LEU A 2 -5.72 -7.67 2.07
C LEU A 2 -5.13 -8.05 0.70
N GLU A 3 -5.81 -7.74 -0.39
CA GLU A 3 -5.31 -7.97 -1.75
C GLU A 3 -4.04 -7.14 -2.03
N HIS A 4 -4.01 -5.85 -1.64
CA HIS A 4 -2.81 -5.01 -1.76
C HIS A 4 -1.63 -5.59 -0.97
N LEU A 5 -1.88 -6.07 0.26
CA LEU A 5 -0.87 -6.71 1.09
C LEU A 5 -0.29 -7.98 0.44
N MET A 6 -1.17 -8.88 -0.03
CA MET A 6 -0.75 -10.11 -0.69
C MET A 6 -0.05 -9.84 -2.03
N THR A 7 -0.52 -8.85 -2.81
CA THR A 7 0.10 -8.44 -4.07
C THR A 7 1.51 -7.89 -3.84
N GLN A 8 1.73 -7.09 -2.80
CA GLN A 8 3.03 -6.56 -2.44
C GLN A 8 4.06 -7.69 -2.25
N VAL A 9 3.80 -8.60 -1.32
CA VAL A 9 4.76 -9.69 -1.04
C VAL A 9 4.85 -10.70 -2.20
N SER A 10 3.80 -10.83 -3.00
CA SER A 10 3.84 -11.61 -4.23
C SER A 10 4.78 -10.98 -5.28
N GLY A 11 4.87 -9.64 -5.33
CA GLY A 11 5.85 -8.93 -6.15
C GLY A 11 7.30 -9.33 -5.84
N GLU A 12 7.56 -9.71 -4.59
CA GLU A 12 8.86 -10.18 -4.11
C GLU A 12 9.04 -11.71 -4.11
N GLY A 13 8.13 -12.44 -4.75
CA GLY A 13 8.27 -13.87 -5.01
C GLY A 13 7.42 -14.79 -4.14
N VAL A 14 6.72 -14.29 -3.12
CA VAL A 14 5.82 -15.11 -2.31
C VAL A 14 4.62 -15.56 -3.16
N ARG A 15 4.32 -16.87 -3.14
CA ARG A 15 3.22 -17.45 -3.93
C ARG A 15 2.27 -18.30 -3.10
N ARG A 16 2.73 -18.84 -1.97
CA ARG A 16 1.94 -19.64 -1.05
C ARG A 16 1.48 -18.79 0.11
N PHE A 17 0.18 -18.83 0.39
CA PHE A 17 -0.44 -18.10 1.47
C PHE A 17 -1.27 -19.04 2.35
N VAL A 18 -1.12 -18.93 3.66
CA VAL A 18 -1.98 -19.58 4.64
C VAL A 18 -2.82 -18.49 5.29
N LEU A 19 -4.10 -18.41 4.94
CA LEU A 19 -5.02 -17.42 5.49
C LEU A 19 -5.71 -17.99 6.75
N MET A 20 -5.28 -17.50 7.90
CA MET A 20 -5.88 -17.85 9.20
C MET A 20 -7.12 -16.98 9.42
N THR A 21 -8.30 -17.51 9.08
CA THR A 21 -9.56 -16.79 9.03
C THR A 21 -10.43 -17.00 10.28
N GLY A 22 -11.28 -16.04 10.56
CA GLY A 22 -12.28 -16.06 11.64
C GLY A 22 -13.56 -15.36 11.19
N TYR A 23 -13.84 -14.17 11.77
CA TYR A 23 -15.02 -13.38 11.39
C TYR A 23 -15.02 -13.08 9.88
N LEU A 24 -16.16 -13.34 9.24
CA LEU A 24 -16.37 -13.18 7.80
C LEU A 24 -15.38 -13.95 6.89
N GLY A 25 -14.76 -15.03 7.36
CA GLY A 25 -13.82 -15.84 6.61
C GLY A 25 -14.36 -16.36 5.29
N ASP A 26 -15.67 -16.68 5.22
CA ASP A 26 -16.32 -17.12 3.98
C ASP A 26 -16.32 -16.04 2.89
N GLN A 27 -16.39 -14.75 3.25
CA GLN A 27 -16.29 -13.65 2.29
C GLN A 27 -14.86 -13.54 1.72
N ILE A 28 -13.85 -13.73 2.56
CA ILE A 28 -12.45 -13.77 2.13
C ILE A 28 -12.24 -14.95 1.17
N ARG A 29 -12.73 -16.13 1.52
CA ARG A 29 -12.65 -17.32 0.65
C ARG A 29 -13.42 -17.12 -0.66
N ALA A 30 -14.59 -16.49 -0.62
CA ALA A 30 -15.37 -16.20 -1.83
C ALA A 30 -14.67 -15.24 -2.77
N HIS A 31 -13.90 -14.27 -2.22
CA HIS A 31 -13.15 -13.29 -3.01
C HIS A 31 -11.90 -13.91 -3.66
N PHE A 32 -11.07 -14.61 -2.89
CA PHE A 32 -9.78 -15.10 -3.38
C PHE A 32 -9.81 -16.54 -3.96
N GLY A 33 -10.84 -17.34 -3.65
CA GLY A 33 -10.91 -18.75 -4.08
C GLY A 33 -9.69 -19.54 -3.64
N ASP A 34 -9.07 -20.26 -4.56
CA ASP A 34 -7.82 -20.99 -4.35
C ASP A 34 -6.55 -20.14 -4.65
N GLY A 35 -6.74 -18.89 -5.05
CA GLY A 35 -5.67 -17.97 -5.40
C GLY A 35 -5.23 -18.01 -6.86
N SER A 36 -5.70 -18.97 -7.64
CA SER A 36 -5.23 -19.21 -9.03
C SER A 36 -5.42 -18.00 -9.95
N ALA A 37 -6.45 -17.18 -9.71
CA ALA A 37 -6.71 -15.95 -10.48
C ALA A 37 -5.59 -14.90 -10.34
N TRP A 38 -4.81 -14.94 -9.25
CA TRP A 38 -3.66 -14.06 -9.00
C TRP A 38 -2.32 -14.77 -9.19
N GLY A 39 -2.31 -16.07 -9.54
CA GLY A 39 -1.11 -16.89 -9.58
C GLY A 39 -0.60 -17.27 -8.19
N TRP A 40 -1.47 -17.32 -7.20
CA TRP A 40 -1.21 -17.72 -5.82
C TRP A 40 -1.74 -19.12 -5.53
N GLU A 41 -1.22 -19.72 -4.46
CA GLU A 41 -1.74 -20.93 -3.83
C GLU A 41 -2.19 -20.55 -2.41
N ILE A 42 -3.50 -20.68 -2.13
CA ILE A 42 -4.09 -20.25 -0.86
C ILE A 42 -4.65 -21.44 -0.09
N THR A 43 -4.12 -21.67 1.10
CA THR A 43 -4.69 -22.57 2.11
C THR A 43 -5.45 -21.75 3.15
N TYR A 44 -6.59 -22.26 3.61
CA TYR A 44 -7.42 -21.59 4.61
C TYR A 44 -7.48 -22.41 5.87
N VAL A 45 -7.05 -21.83 6.98
CA VAL A 45 -7.23 -22.37 8.33
C VAL A 45 -8.28 -21.53 9.03
N HIS A 46 -9.49 -22.09 9.18
CA HIS A 46 -10.62 -21.37 9.78
C HIS A 46 -10.80 -21.75 11.24
N GLY A 47 -10.97 -20.75 12.09
CA GLY A 47 -11.20 -20.95 13.51
C GLY A 47 -12.12 -19.92 14.15
N PRO A 48 -12.54 -20.14 15.39
CA PRO A 48 -13.32 -19.19 16.18
C PRO A 48 -12.74 -17.78 16.18
N VAL A 49 -13.61 -16.77 16.28
CA VAL A 49 -13.19 -15.36 16.32
C VAL A 49 -12.41 -15.04 17.58
N GLU A 50 -12.64 -15.77 18.65
CA GLU A 50 -12.00 -15.64 19.95
C GLU A 50 -10.54 -16.10 19.95
N TRP A 51 -10.11 -16.88 18.96
CA TRP A 51 -8.70 -17.29 18.88
C TRP A 51 -7.80 -16.10 18.58
N ASP A 52 -6.78 -15.95 19.41
CA ASP A 52 -5.71 -15.01 19.16
C ASP A 52 -4.71 -15.52 18.10
N THR A 53 -3.68 -14.73 17.81
CA THR A 53 -2.65 -15.06 16.82
C THR A 53 -1.90 -16.35 17.16
N GLY A 54 -1.57 -16.57 18.44
CA GLY A 54 -0.82 -17.76 18.86
C GLY A 54 -1.63 -19.04 18.63
N ARG A 55 -2.90 -19.05 19.01
CA ARG A 55 -3.77 -20.20 18.76
C ARG A 55 -3.92 -20.49 17.29
N ARG A 56 -4.08 -19.47 16.45
CA ARG A 56 -4.17 -19.61 15.00
C ARG A 56 -2.91 -20.18 14.37
N LEU A 57 -1.74 -19.82 14.88
CA LEU A 57 -0.44 -20.37 14.45
C LEU A 57 -0.31 -21.85 14.80
N ILE A 58 -0.74 -22.29 16.00
CA ILE A 58 -0.76 -23.70 16.38
C ILE A 58 -1.63 -24.50 15.40
N GLU A 59 -2.84 -24.03 15.14
CA GLU A 59 -3.78 -24.73 14.24
C GLU A 59 -3.33 -24.75 12.77
N ALA A 60 -2.55 -23.77 12.35
CA ALA A 60 -1.99 -23.68 11.00
C ALA A 60 -0.63 -24.38 10.84
N SER A 61 -0.06 -24.92 11.91
CA SER A 61 1.34 -25.36 11.96
C SER A 61 1.73 -26.39 10.90
N GLU A 62 0.81 -27.31 10.55
CA GLU A 62 1.04 -28.31 9.51
C GLU A 62 1.07 -27.74 8.09
N ASP A 63 0.45 -26.57 7.87
CA ASP A 63 0.39 -25.88 6.58
C ASP A 63 1.52 -24.86 6.39
N LEU A 64 2.29 -24.55 7.46
CA LEU A 64 3.38 -23.59 7.45
C LEU A 64 4.72 -24.23 7.07
N ASP A 65 5.55 -23.50 6.32
CA ASP A 65 6.94 -23.87 6.07
C ASP A 65 7.78 -23.78 7.35
N SER A 66 8.98 -24.36 7.34
CA SER A 66 9.90 -24.34 8.49
C SER A 66 10.30 -22.93 8.93
N SER A 67 10.38 -22.01 7.97
CA SER A 67 10.51 -20.57 8.17
C SER A 67 9.48 -19.89 7.31
N PHE A 68 8.75 -18.92 7.85
CA PHE A 68 7.65 -18.25 7.15
C PHE A 68 7.51 -16.79 7.54
N LEU A 69 6.90 -16.00 6.67
CA LEU A 69 6.52 -14.60 6.91
C LEU A 69 5.12 -14.55 7.52
N LEU A 70 5.00 -14.02 8.73
CA LEU A 70 3.72 -13.68 9.36
C LEU A 70 3.37 -12.23 9.05
N LEU A 71 2.14 -12.01 8.54
CA LEU A 71 1.60 -10.70 8.24
C LEU A 71 0.31 -10.46 9.04
N TYR A 72 0.18 -9.27 9.64
CA TYR A 72 -1.10 -8.82 10.19
C TYR A 72 -1.92 -8.16 9.08
N SER A 73 -3.13 -8.63 8.88
CA SER A 73 -3.99 -8.27 7.75
C SER A 73 -4.52 -6.84 7.78
N ASP A 74 -4.26 -6.09 8.84
CA ASP A 74 -4.64 -4.68 9.03
C ASP A 74 -3.47 -3.69 8.88
N ASN A 75 -2.28 -4.19 8.56
CA ASN A 75 -1.05 -3.43 8.42
C ASN A 75 -0.43 -3.61 7.03
N TRP A 76 0.07 -2.55 6.46
CA TRP A 76 0.85 -2.53 5.22
C TRP A 76 2.11 -1.68 5.42
N ALA A 77 3.24 -2.19 4.96
CA ALA A 77 4.52 -1.50 5.04
C ALA A 77 5.26 -1.61 3.70
N ASP A 78 5.85 -0.51 3.27
CA ASP A 78 6.76 -0.47 2.11
C ASP A 78 8.11 -1.06 2.53
N LEU A 79 8.15 -2.38 2.61
CA LEU A 79 9.27 -3.17 3.10
C LEU A 79 9.87 -3.99 1.95
N ASP A 80 11.19 -3.93 1.83
CA ASP A 80 11.98 -4.86 1.03
C ASP A 80 12.15 -6.17 1.85
N LEU A 81 11.52 -7.22 1.38
CA LEU A 81 11.54 -8.53 2.05
C LEU A 81 12.95 -9.10 2.14
N SER A 82 13.80 -8.84 1.15
CA SER A 82 15.18 -9.33 1.14
C SER A 82 16.00 -8.77 2.30
N THR A 83 15.76 -7.51 2.69
CA THR A 83 16.45 -6.89 3.84
C THR A 83 15.99 -7.49 5.17
N LEU A 84 14.71 -7.81 5.31
CA LEU A 84 14.19 -8.50 6.49
C LEU A 84 14.72 -9.93 6.58
N GLU A 85 14.77 -10.67 5.45
CA GLU A 85 15.36 -12.01 5.39
C GLU A 85 16.84 -12.01 5.76
N ASP A 86 17.60 -11.05 5.27
CA ASP A 86 19.03 -10.91 5.58
C ASP A 86 19.25 -10.57 7.07
N ALA A 87 18.42 -9.72 7.65
CA ALA A 87 18.45 -9.41 9.08
C ALA A 87 18.13 -10.67 9.92
N HIS A 88 17.11 -11.44 9.54
CA HIS A 88 16.74 -12.67 10.21
C HIS A 88 17.84 -13.72 10.14
N ARG A 89 18.36 -13.98 8.95
CA ARG A 89 19.46 -14.95 8.71
C ARG A 89 20.72 -14.56 9.48
N SER A 90 21.07 -13.28 9.50
CA SER A 90 22.25 -12.77 10.19
C SER A 90 22.10 -12.80 11.71
N GLY A 91 20.88 -12.60 12.21
CA GLY A 91 20.57 -12.66 13.64
C GLY A 91 20.59 -14.08 14.19
N GLY A 92 20.27 -15.09 13.38
CA GLY A 92 20.20 -16.50 13.78
C GLY A 92 19.19 -16.74 14.92
N VAL A 93 18.08 -16.03 14.90
CA VAL A 93 17.05 -15.96 15.96
C VAL A 93 15.78 -16.70 15.57
N ALA A 94 14.96 -17.03 16.56
CA ALA A 94 13.69 -17.72 16.32
C ALA A 94 12.63 -16.84 15.64
N VAL A 95 12.65 -15.53 15.91
CA VAL A 95 11.73 -14.54 15.31
C VAL A 95 12.48 -13.24 15.04
N THR A 96 12.24 -12.64 13.88
CA THR A 96 12.61 -11.25 13.59
C THR A 96 11.36 -10.45 13.28
N VAL A 97 11.12 -9.37 14.01
CA VAL A 97 9.97 -8.46 13.81
C VAL A 97 10.41 -7.17 13.16
N THR A 98 9.54 -6.60 12.32
CA THR A 98 9.75 -5.27 11.73
C THR A 98 9.25 -4.19 12.69
N LEU A 99 10.07 -3.15 12.89
CA LEU A 99 9.92 -2.11 13.88
C LEU A 99 9.66 -0.74 13.26
N VAL A 100 8.82 0.04 13.94
CA VAL A 100 8.64 1.48 13.69
C VAL A 100 8.84 2.24 15.00
N GLY A 101 9.59 3.36 14.92
CA GLY A 101 9.80 4.23 16.08
C GLY A 101 8.49 4.89 16.55
N ARG A 102 8.29 4.94 17.88
CA ARG A 102 7.12 5.52 18.56
C ARG A 102 7.49 6.06 19.93
N ASP A 103 7.03 7.26 20.27
CA ASP A 103 7.25 7.90 21.59
C ASP A 103 6.75 7.06 22.78
N ARG A 104 5.81 6.14 22.56
CA ARG A 104 5.28 5.19 23.55
C ARG A 104 5.10 3.83 22.90
N GLY A 105 6.22 3.14 22.74
CA GLY A 105 6.28 1.79 22.20
C GLY A 105 6.04 0.71 23.27
N ASN A 106 6.32 -0.52 22.84
CA ASN A 106 6.38 -1.70 23.72
C ASN A 106 7.70 -2.45 23.55
N ILE A 107 8.63 -1.88 22.79
CA ILE A 107 9.91 -2.49 22.46
C ILE A 107 11.02 -1.49 22.77
N ARG A 108 12.09 -1.99 23.42
CA ARG A 108 13.38 -1.33 23.53
C ARG A 108 14.32 -1.92 22.50
N PHE A 109 14.87 -1.05 21.62
CA PHE A 109 15.76 -1.45 20.55
C PHE A 109 16.84 -0.39 20.32
N GLU A 110 18.11 -0.77 20.50
CA GLU A 110 19.27 0.13 20.40
C GLU A 110 20.00 0.03 19.03
N GLY A 111 19.35 -0.56 18.00
CA GLY A 111 19.90 -0.64 16.65
C GLY A 111 20.83 -1.83 16.39
N GLY A 112 20.89 -2.79 17.31
CA GLY A 112 21.59 -4.07 17.13
C GLY A 112 20.73 -5.10 16.39
N PRO A 113 21.17 -6.36 16.26
CA PRO A 113 20.38 -7.42 15.67
C PRO A 113 19.25 -7.91 16.60
N LEU A 114 19.37 -7.69 17.91
CA LEU A 114 18.47 -8.22 18.93
C LEU A 114 17.65 -7.12 19.58
N ILE A 115 16.44 -7.46 19.97
CA ILE A 115 15.56 -6.65 20.80
C ILE A 115 15.93 -6.85 22.26
N GLU A 116 16.19 -5.76 23.00
CA GLU A 116 16.58 -5.79 24.41
C GLU A 116 15.38 -6.08 25.34
N ALA A 117 14.20 -5.61 24.97
CA ALA A 117 12.98 -5.85 25.74
C ALA A 117 11.72 -5.74 24.87
N TYR A 118 10.81 -6.67 25.05
CA TYR A 118 9.43 -6.60 24.55
C TYR A 118 8.49 -6.57 25.76
N VAL A 119 7.68 -5.52 25.90
CA VAL A 119 6.84 -5.27 27.08
C VAL A 119 5.39 -5.04 26.64
N PRO A 120 4.54 -6.08 26.62
CA PRO A 120 3.15 -5.97 26.16
C PRO A 120 2.34 -4.88 26.87
N SER A 121 2.60 -4.65 28.16
CA SER A 121 1.92 -3.63 28.97
C SER A 121 2.27 -2.18 28.58
N ARG A 122 3.33 -1.96 27.79
CA ARG A 122 3.87 -0.62 27.43
C ARG A 122 4.26 0.24 28.64
N VAL A 123 4.59 -0.39 29.76
CA VAL A 123 5.01 0.29 30.98
C VAL A 123 6.49 0.10 31.19
N GLY A 124 7.26 1.17 31.06
CA GLY A 124 8.72 1.18 31.22
C GLY A 124 9.38 2.33 30.48
N ASP A 125 10.64 2.59 30.83
CA ASP A 125 11.45 3.60 30.19
C ASP A 125 12.19 3.03 28.95
N GLY A 126 12.42 3.87 27.92
CA GLY A 126 13.16 3.51 26.73
C GLY A 126 12.39 2.54 25.81
N LEU A 127 11.07 2.48 25.92
CA LEU A 127 10.21 1.74 24.99
C LEU A 127 9.82 2.67 23.85
N ASP A 128 10.61 2.69 22.79
CA ASP A 128 10.59 3.66 21.71
C ASP A 128 10.25 3.06 20.33
N HIS A 129 9.93 1.76 20.29
CA HIS A 129 9.51 1.06 19.07
C HIS A 129 8.24 0.24 19.29
N VAL A 130 7.56 -0.06 18.18
CA VAL A 130 6.47 -1.05 18.10
C VAL A 130 6.72 -1.98 16.92
N GLU A 131 6.28 -3.22 17.04
CA GLU A 131 6.23 -4.14 15.89
C GLU A 131 4.99 -3.82 15.05
N ILE A 132 5.08 -4.06 13.74
CA ILE A 132 4.05 -3.68 12.77
C ILE A 132 3.42 -4.87 12.04
N GLY A 133 3.64 -6.10 12.55
CA GLY A 133 3.02 -7.29 12.01
C GLY A 133 3.62 -7.78 10.68
N TYR A 134 4.90 -7.52 10.45
CA TYR A 134 5.73 -8.16 9.43
C TYR A 134 6.87 -8.88 10.15
N SER A 135 6.81 -10.19 10.21
CA SER A 135 7.75 -10.97 11.02
C SER A 135 8.15 -12.26 10.32
N ILE A 136 9.43 -12.61 10.36
CA ILE A 136 9.89 -13.93 9.95
C ILE A 136 10.01 -14.81 11.20
N LEU A 137 9.42 -15.99 11.12
CA LEU A 137 9.33 -16.95 12.22
C LEU A 137 9.91 -18.30 11.83
N GLU A 138 10.73 -18.89 12.73
CA GLU A 138 11.12 -20.28 12.68
C GLU A 138 10.00 -21.14 13.32
N ARG A 139 9.23 -21.88 12.48
CA ARG A 139 8.01 -22.58 12.86
C ARG A 139 8.16 -23.41 14.13
N ASP A 140 9.08 -24.36 14.12
CA ASP A 140 9.20 -25.36 15.19
C ASP A 140 9.52 -24.70 16.54
N SER A 141 10.42 -23.70 16.53
CA SER A 141 10.78 -22.92 17.72
C SER A 141 9.62 -22.12 18.30
N VAL A 142 8.79 -21.54 17.43
CA VAL A 142 7.64 -20.72 17.86
C VAL A 142 6.48 -21.60 18.32
N ILE A 143 6.17 -22.68 17.58
CA ILE A 143 5.07 -23.59 17.94
C ILE A 143 5.37 -24.29 19.29
N GLU A 144 6.59 -24.77 19.53
CA GLU A 144 6.96 -25.36 20.81
C GLU A 144 6.71 -24.40 21.99
N ARG A 145 7.02 -23.12 21.81
CA ARG A 145 6.78 -22.10 22.85
C ARG A 145 5.30 -21.78 23.04
N LEU A 146 4.55 -21.72 21.95
CA LEU A 146 3.10 -21.49 22.01
C LEU A 146 2.38 -22.63 22.71
N GLU A 147 2.79 -23.89 22.47
CA GLU A 147 2.22 -25.07 23.12
C GLU A 147 2.61 -25.17 24.60
N ALA A 148 3.76 -24.62 24.98
CA ALA A 148 4.22 -24.56 26.37
C ALA A 148 3.46 -23.51 27.22
N VAL A 149 2.86 -22.50 26.60
CA VAL A 149 1.97 -21.53 27.29
C VAL A 149 0.63 -22.23 27.58
N GLU A 150 0.15 -22.18 28.83
CA GLU A 150 -1.03 -22.89 29.29
C GLU A 150 -2.26 -22.72 28.37
N SER A 151 -2.95 -23.83 28.15
CA SER A 151 -4.03 -24.02 27.19
C SER A 151 -5.26 -23.16 27.48
N GLY A 152 -5.53 -22.19 26.59
CA GLY A 152 -6.75 -21.39 26.54
C GLY A 152 -7.01 -20.88 25.12
N PRO A 153 -8.14 -20.21 24.87
CA PRO A 153 -8.35 -19.50 23.60
C PRO A 153 -7.34 -18.36 23.36
N ASP A 154 -6.72 -17.87 24.44
CA ASP A 154 -5.74 -16.78 24.48
C ASP A 154 -4.33 -17.36 24.66
N VAL A 155 -3.78 -18.00 23.64
CA VAL A 155 -2.37 -18.36 23.61
C VAL A 155 -1.57 -17.15 23.13
N GLY A 156 -1.27 -16.27 24.08
CA GLY A 156 -0.76 -14.92 23.79
C GLY A 156 0.54 -14.92 23.00
N PHE A 157 0.51 -14.71 21.70
CA PHE A 157 1.70 -14.53 20.86
C PHE A 157 2.64 -13.45 21.42
N ALA A 158 2.07 -12.40 22.03
CA ALA A 158 2.82 -11.35 22.72
C ALA A 158 3.66 -11.90 23.89
N ALA A 159 3.18 -12.90 24.64
CA ALA A 159 3.94 -13.52 25.71
C ALA A 159 5.12 -14.36 25.17
N VAL A 160 4.95 -14.98 23.99
CA VAL A 160 6.06 -15.67 23.31
C VAL A 160 7.11 -14.66 22.86
N LEU A 161 6.72 -13.51 22.27
CA LEU A 161 7.68 -12.47 21.90
C LEU A 161 8.43 -11.90 23.12
N GLU A 162 7.75 -11.71 24.26
CA GLU A 162 8.38 -11.30 25.52
C GLU A 162 9.41 -12.32 26.00
N SER A 163 9.06 -13.61 25.97
CA SER A 163 9.97 -14.71 26.32
C SER A 163 11.18 -14.77 25.39
N LEU A 164 10.97 -14.62 24.08
CA LEU A 164 12.04 -14.61 23.07
C LEU A 164 12.99 -13.40 23.25
N ALA A 165 12.47 -12.23 23.58
CA ALA A 165 13.30 -11.08 23.90
C ALA A 165 14.15 -11.33 25.14
N ALA A 166 13.56 -11.91 26.19
CA ALA A 166 14.28 -12.26 27.44
C ALA A 166 15.38 -13.32 27.24
N SER A 167 15.23 -14.24 26.29
CA SER A 167 16.22 -15.27 25.96
C SER A 167 17.22 -14.85 24.87
N GLY A 168 17.08 -13.64 24.29
CA GLY A 168 17.97 -13.17 23.21
C GLY A 168 17.72 -13.86 21.87
N GLU A 169 16.50 -14.30 21.63
CA GLU A 169 16.08 -14.99 20.41
C GLU A 169 15.03 -14.19 19.59
N LEU A 170 14.82 -12.91 19.94
CA LEU A 170 13.98 -11.95 19.21
C LEU A 170 14.85 -10.92 18.51
N GLY A 171 14.82 -10.91 17.19
CA GLY A 171 15.50 -9.93 16.34
C GLY A 171 14.60 -8.77 16.00
N GLY A 172 15.21 -7.62 15.71
CA GLY A 172 14.55 -6.41 15.25
C GLY A 172 15.08 -5.92 13.91
N HIS A 173 14.17 -5.49 13.03
CA HIS A 173 14.49 -4.83 11.76
C HIS A 173 13.70 -3.53 11.66
N VAL A 174 14.37 -2.38 11.57
CA VAL A 174 13.71 -1.08 11.48
C VAL A 174 13.23 -0.84 10.06
N LEU A 175 11.95 -0.52 9.91
CA LEU A 175 11.36 -0.14 8.62
C LEU A 175 11.92 1.22 8.17
N GLU A 176 12.50 1.26 6.99
CA GLU A 176 12.93 2.51 6.33
C GLU A 176 11.84 3.14 5.44
N GLY A 177 10.78 2.37 5.12
CA GLY A 177 9.70 2.74 4.22
C GLY A 177 8.46 3.31 4.92
N SER A 178 7.40 3.46 4.15
CA SER A 178 6.09 3.92 4.62
C SER A 178 5.34 2.81 5.34
N TYR A 179 4.60 3.18 6.39
CA TYR A 179 3.69 2.30 7.12
C TYR A 179 2.26 2.82 7.08
N ARG A 180 1.30 1.95 6.83
CA ARG A 180 -0.14 2.21 6.81
C ARG A 180 -0.89 1.15 7.59
N SER A 181 -2.03 1.52 8.18
CA SER A 181 -2.86 0.60 8.96
C SER A 181 -4.33 0.98 8.81
N ILE A 182 -5.21 0.01 9.02
CA ILE A 182 -6.67 0.21 9.02
C ILE A 182 -7.28 -0.09 10.38
N SER A 183 -6.48 -0.01 11.44
CA SER A 183 -6.87 -0.40 12.81
C SER A 183 -7.88 0.54 13.48
N ASP A 184 -8.07 1.75 12.95
CA ASP A 184 -9.10 2.71 13.40
C ASP A 184 -9.64 3.53 12.21
N PRO A 185 -10.80 4.24 12.37
CA PRO A 185 -11.41 4.98 11.27
C PRO A 185 -10.54 6.07 10.64
N GLU A 186 -9.74 6.78 11.44
CA GLU A 186 -8.85 7.84 10.94
C GLU A 186 -7.75 7.25 10.05
N ARG A 187 -7.10 6.18 10.50
CA ARG A 187 -6.10 5.46 9.73
C ARG A 187 -6.67 4.81 8.48
N LEU A 188 -7.91 4.31 8.56
CA LEU A 188 -8.59 3.76 7.40
C LEU A 188 -8.75 4.81 6.29
N GLU A 189 -9.15 6.06 6.62
CA GLU A 189 -9.27 7.13 5.60
C GLU A 189 -7.91 7.50 5.01
N LEU A 190 -6.88 7.71 5.84
CA LEU A 190 -5.51 7.96 5.37
C LEU A 190 -4.97 6.82 4.48
N THR A 191 -5.34 5.59 4.79
CA THR A 191 -4.94 4.42 4.01
C THR A 191 -5.73 4.31 2.70
N ARG A 192 -7.01 4.70 2.70
CA ARG A 192 -7.82 4.82 1.47
C ARG A 192 -7.24 5.87 0.53
N GLU A 193 -6.88 7.03 1.05
CA GLU A 193 -6.22 8.09 0.26
C GLU A 193 -4.91 7.59 -0.35
N PHE A 194 -4.11 6.87 0.43
CA PHE A 194 -2.83 6.31 -0.02
C PHE A 194 -2.99 5.28 -1.14
N PHE A 195 -3.89 4.29 -0.98
CA PHE A 195 -4.14 3.26 -1.99
C PHE A 195 -5.07 3.70 -3.10
N GLY A 196 -5.92 4.69 -2.82
CA GLY A 196 -6.83 5.27 -3.79
C GLY A 196 -6.10 5.88 -4.99
N GLY A 197 -4.81 6.19 -4.79
CA GLY A 197 -3.91 6.75 -5.81
C GLY A 197 -4.58 7.87 -6.60
N ARG A 198 -3.89 8.94 -6.91
CA ARG A 198 -4.43 9.90 -7.88
C ARG A 198 -4.74 9.16 -9.19
N ARG A 199 -6.01 9.04 -9.55
CA ARG A 199 -6.45 8.51 -10.84
C ARG A 199 -6.21 9.59 -11.88
N VAL A 200 -5.00 9.65 -12.42
CA VAL A 200 -4.64 10.67 -13.40
C VAL A 200 -4.89 10.14 -14.81
N LEU A 201 -5.70 10.88 -15.56
CA LEU A 201 -5.99 10.62 -16.97
C LEU A 201 -5.21 11.60 -17.83
N LEU A 202 -4.37 11.08 -18.73
CA LEU A 202 -3.69 11.87 -19.74
C LEU A 202 -4.66 12.09 -20.91
N ILE A 203 -4.93 13.36 -21.27
CA ILE A 203 -5.91 13.71 -22.29
C ILE A 203 -5.33 14.68 -23.32
N ASP A 204 -5.59 14.43 -24.61
CA ASP A 204 -5.22 15.37 -25.68
C ASP A 204 -6.18 16.58 -25.68
N ARG A 205 -5.67 17.72 -26.14
CA ARG A 205 -6.42 18.97 -26.21
C ARG A 205 -7.24 19.09 -27.50
N ASP A 206 -6.55 19.17 -28.64
CA ASP A 206 -7.15 19.56 -29.93
C ASP A 206 -7.90 18.40 -30.60
N GLY A 207 -9.21 18.46 -30.66
CA GLY A 207 -10.10 17.42 -31.16
C GLY A 207 -10.60 16.46 -30.07
N THR A 208 -10.19 16.70 -28.82
CA THR A 208 -10.65 15.96 -27.64
C THR A 208 -11.34 16.92 -26.65
N ILE A 209 -10.63 17.86 -26.04
CA ILE A 209 -11.23 18.85 -25.13
C ILE A 209 -11.89 19.97 -25.93
N ASN A 210 -11.23 20.45 -26.97
CA ASN A 210 -11.76 21.48 -27.85
C ASN A 210 -11.86 21.01 -29.30
N ARG A 211 -12.72 21.69 -30.08
CA ARG A 211 -12.84 21.47 -31.51
C ARG A 211 -11.52 21.75 -32.20
N LYS A 212 -11.10 20.83 -33.07
CA LYS A 212 -9.89 20.97 -33.86
C LYS A 212 -10.08 22.01 -34.95
N ALA A 213 -9.07 22.84 -35.17
CA ALA A 213 -9.04 23.75 -36.31
C ALA A 213 -9.05 22.97 -37.66
N ALA A 214 -9.38 23.67 -38.75
CA ALA A 214 -9.35 23.07 -40.09
C ALA A 214 -7.93 22.60 -40.47
N PRO A 215 -7.79 21.64 -41.40
CA PRO A 215 -6.46 21.15 -41.79
C PRO A 215 -5.57 22.29 -42.26
N GLY A 216 -4.39 22.43 -41.61
CA GLY A 216 -3.41 23.49 -41.85
C GLY A 216 -3.66 24.79 -41.07
N GLU A 217 -4.70 24.84 -40.24
CA GLU A 217 -4.99 25.92 -39.32
C GLU A 217 -4.75 25.49 -37.87
N TYR A 218 -4.63 26.48 -36.98
CA TYR A 218 -4.36 26.29 -35.55
C TYR A 218 -5.36 27.11 -34.72
N VAL A 219 -5.68 26.61 -33.51
CA VAL A 219 -6.36 27.37 -32.47
C VAL A 219 -5.33 28.30 -31.85
N ALA A 220 -5.26 29.54 -32.37
CA ALA A 220 -4.22 30.50 -32.06
C ALA A 220 -4.61 31.51 -30.99
N THR A 221 -5.89 31.63 -30.67
CA THR A 221 -6.42 32.57 -29.66
C THR A 221 -7.57 31.96 -28.87
N TRP A 222 -7.82 32.48 -27.68
CA TRP A 222 -8.96 32.04 -26.85
C TRP A 222 -10.30 32.14 -27.55
N GLN A 223 -10.50 33.16 -28.41
CA GLN A 223 -11.76 33.37 -29.16
C GLN A 223 -12.02 32.25 -30.18
N GLN A 224 -11.00 31.52 -30.60
CA GLN A 224 -11.10 30.36 -31.51
C GLN A 224 -11.24 29.04 -30.75
N PHE A 225 -11.01 29.05 -29.43
CA PHE A 225 -11.14 27.87 -28.61
C PHE A 225 -12.62 27.59 -28.33
N GLU A 226 -13.07 26.43 -28.72
CA GLU A 226 -14.46 26.00 -28.53
C GLU A 226 -14.44 24.61 -27.85
N PHE A 227 -14.92 24.52 -26.63
CA PHE A 227 -15.06 23.25 -25.94
C PHE A 227 -15.93 22.26 -26.71
N ILE A 228 -15.65 20.96 -26.58
CA ILE A 228 -16.53 19.87 -26.96
C ILE A 228 -17.41 19.54 -25.76
N PRO A 229 -18.71 19.89 -25.74
CA PRO A 229 -19.55 19.77 -24.55
C PRO A 229 -19.62 18.32 -24.01
N GLU A 230 -19.65 17.35 -24.93
CA GLU A 230 -19.72 15.94 -24.60
C GLU A 230 -18.44 15.46 -23.85
N THR A 231 -17.28 16.04 -24.20
CA THR A 231 -16.03 15.73 -23.50
C THR A 231 -16.00 16.38 -22.12
N VAL A 232 -16.42 17.64 -21.99
CA VAL A 232 -16.50 18.32 -20.68
C VAL A 232 -17.42 17.56 -19.73
N GLU A 233 -18.59 17.12 -20.21
CA GLU A 233 -19.51 16.31 -19.41
C GLU A 233 -18.88 14.95 -19.00
N ALA A 234 -18.18 14.27 -19.92
CA ALA A 234 -17.47 13.03 -19.59
C ALA A 234 -16.35 13.26 -18.55
N MET A 235 -15.60 14.36 -18.68
CA MET A 235 -14.57 14.74 -17.70
C MET A 235 -15.18 15.03 -16.32
N ARG A 236 -16.35 15.71 -16.27
CA ARG A 236 -17.08 15.97 -15.03
C ARG A 236 -17.50 14.67 -14.33
N ILE A 237 -18.07 13.71 -15.08
CA ILE A 237 -18.45 12.40 -14.54
C ILE A 237 -17.22 11.64 -14.01
N LEU A 238 -16.11 11.68 -14.73
CA LEU A 238 -14.86 11.05 -14.28
C LEU A 238 -14.27 11.76 -13.06
N ALA A 239 -14.36 13.09 -12.98
CA ALA A 239 -13.94 13.85 -11.81
C ALA A 239 -14.76 13.49 -10.55
N GLU A 240 -16.08 13.30 -10.69
CA GLU A 240 -16.95 12.80 -9.62
C GLU A 240 -16.53 11.38 -9.14
N ASP A 241 -15.96 10.57 -10.04
CA ASP A 241 -15.39 9.23 -9.73
C ASP A 241 -13.92 9.30 -9.26
N GLY A 242 -13.39 10.50 -9.00
CA GLY A 242 -12.08 10.75 -8.43
C GLY A 242 -10.92 10.76 -9.43
N PHE A 243 -11.20 10.99 -10.73
CA PHE A 243 -10.14 11.22 -11.71
C PHE A 243 -9.71 12.69 -11.73
N GLU A 244 -8.39 12.89 -11.82
CA GLU A 244 -7.75 14.17 -12.10
C GLU A 244 -7.16 14.12 -13.52
N PHE A 245 -6.92 15.27 -14.15
CA PHE A 245 -6.53 15.31 -15.55
C PHE A 245 -5.18 15.99 -15.75
N VAL A 246 -4.39 15.44 -16.67
CA VAL A 246 -3.20 16.08 -17.22
C VAL A 246 -3.42 16.21 -18.71
N VAL A 247 -3.36 17.45 -19.22
CA VAL A 247 -3.48 17.71 -20.66
C VAL A 247 -2.12 17.57 -21.31
N ILE A 248 -2.04 16.77 -22.38
CA ILE A 248 -0.86 16.65 -23.24
C ILE A 248 -1.25 17.07 -24.65
N THR A 249 -0.50 17.98 -25.27
CA THR A 249 -0.87 18.52 -26.57
C THR A 249 0.36 18.80 -27.44
N ASN A 250 0.22 18.65 -28.76
CA ASN A 250 1.23 19.05 -29.73
C ASN A 250 0.81 20.39 -30.37
N GLN A 251 1.63 21.41 -30.19
CA GLN A 251 1.39 22.79 -30.67
C GLN A 251 2.43 23.20 -31.71
N ALA A 252 2.52 22.45 -32.80
CA ALA A 252 3.47 22.66 -33.91
C ALA A 252 3.38 24.08 -34.52
N GLY A 253 2.25 24.77 -34.39
CA GLY A 253 2.09 26.16 -34.81
C GLY A 253 3.08 27.12 -34.19
N ILE A 254 3.61 26.80 -32.98
CA ILE A 254 4.65 27.62 -32.30
C ILE A 254 5.95 27.52 -33.08
N ALA A 255 6.45 26.31 -33.39
CA ALA A 255 7.67 26.10 -34.16
C ALA A 255 7.60 26.69 -35.58
N LEU A 256 6.39 26.69 -36.16
CA LEU A 256 6.13 27.30 -37.48
C LEU A 256 6.01 28.83 -37.44
N GLY A 257 5.98 29.45 -36.26
CA GLY A 257 5.83 30.88 -36.06
C GLY A 257 4.43 31.43 -36.47
N VAL A 258 3.43 30.57 -36.54
CA VAL A 258 2.05 30.94 -36.90
C VAL A 258 1.15 31.10 -35.67
N VAL A 259 1.63 30.67 -34.51
CA VAL A 259 0.94 30.84 -33.23
C VAL A 259 1.94 31.40 -32.21
N ASP A 260 1.53 32.41 -31.47
CA ASP A 260 2.32 33.00 -30.37
C ASP A 260 2.27 32.10 -29.13
N SER A 261 3.41 31.84 -28.49
CA SER A 261 3.48 30.96 -27.33
C SER A 261 2.70 31.54 -26.12
N GLY A 262 2.71 32.88 -25.95
CA GLY A 262 1.96 33.52 -24.87
C GLY A 262 0.45 33.42 -25.06
N GLU A 263 -0.04 33.41 -26.30
CA GLU A 263 -1.45 33.14 -26.59
C GLU A 263 -1.83 31.68 -26.27
N VAL A 264 -0.92 30.73 -26.51
CA VAL A 264 -1.15 29.32 -26.12
C VAL A 264 -1.21 29.16 -24.62
N ASP A 265 -0.31 29.83 -23.89
CA ASP A 265 -0.33 29.83 -22.42
C ASP A 265 -1.64 30.40 -21.88
N LEU A 266 -2.12 31.51 -22.44
CA LEU A 266 -3.41 32.12 -22.08
C LEU A 266 -4.60 31.17 -22.39
N ILE A 267 -4.56 30.44 -23.51
CA ILE A 267 -5.58 29.42 -23.83
C ILE A 267 -5.59 28.34 -22.75
N HIS A 268 -4.41 27.84 -22.35
CA HIS A 268 -4.30 26.77 -21.34
C HIS A 268 -4.78 27.23 -19.96
N GLU A 269 -4.42 28.47 -19.55
CA GLU A 269 -4.88 29.08 -18.30
C GLU A 269 -6.41 29.14 -18.26
N ARG A 270 -7.02 29.75 -19.26
CA ARG A 270 -8.49 29.92 -19.35
C ARG A 270 -9.24 28.59 -19.51
N MET A 271 -8.68 27.65 -20.25
CA MET A 271 -9.22 26.28 -20.35
C MET A 271 -9.27 25.62 -18.98
N SER A 272 -8.17 25.68 -18.23
CA SER A 272 -8.09 25.07 -16.89
C SER A 272 -9.03 25.77 -15.90
N GLU A 273 -9.14 27.10 -15.94
CA GLU A 273 -10.12 27.86 -15.14
C GLU A 273 -11.56 27.45 -15.45
N SER A 274 -11.94 27.39 -16.74
CA SER A 274 -13.27 27.00 -17.15
C SER A 274 -13.61 25.55 -16.78
N LEU A 275 -12.66 24.64 -16.88
CA LEU A 275 -12.84 23.23 -16.45
C LEU A 275 -12.98 23.14 -14.93
N SER A 276 -12.22 23.93 -14.16
CA SER A 276 -12.34 24.00 -12.71
C SER A 276 -13.70 24.50 -12.24
N GLU A 277 -14.31 25.47 -12.95
CA GLU A 277 -15.68 25.93 -12.69
C GLU A 277 -16.73 24.83 -12.88
N GLU A 278 -16.45 23.85 -13.75
CA GLU A 278 -17.27 22.66 -14.00
C GLU A 278 -16.93 21.49 -13.04
N GLY A 279 -16.02 21.69 -12.07
CA GLY A 279 -15.60 20.68 -11.12
C GLY A 279 -14.55 19.70 -11.65
N VAL A 280 -13.87 20.06 -12.75
CA VAL A 280 -12.81 19.26 -13.37
C VAL A 280 -11.45 19.87 -13.06
N GLU A 281 -10.64 19.20 -12.23
CA GLU A 281 -9.30 19.68 -11.88
C GLU A 281 -8.27 19.21 -12.91
N VAL A 282 -7.54 20.18 -13.51
CA VAL A 282 -6.41 19.95 -14.41
C VAL A 282 -5.12 20.18 -13.65
N LEU A 283 -4.38 19.11 -13.38
CA LEU A 283 -3.11 19.12 -12.62
C LEU A 283 -1.98 19.82 -13.36
N GLY A 284 -2.04 19.86 -14.69
CA GLY A 284 -1.05 20.52 -15.52
C GLY A 284 -1.32 20.31 -17.00
N VAL A 285 -0.73 21.20 -17.81
CA VAL A 285 -0.76 21.14 -19.27
C VAL A 285 0.68 21.03 -19.78
N TYR A 286 0.95 19.97 -20.53
CA TYR A 286 2.25 19.70 -21.13
C TYR A 286 2.13 19.82 -22.65
N LEU A 287 2.88 20.72 -23.23
CA LEU A 287 2.90 20.93 -24.67
C LEU A 287 4.24 20.55 -25.29
N SER A 288 4.20 19.96 -26.49
CA SER A 288 5.33 19.90 -27.41
C SER A 288 5.17 20.98 -28.46
N PRO A 289 6.10 21.93 -28.59
CA PRO A 289 6.05 22.93 -29.63
C PRO A 289 6.61 22.45 -30.98
N ASP A 290 7.16 21.23 -31.03
CA ASP A 290 7.93 20.74 -32.17
C ASP A 290 7.06 20.37 -33.36
N HIS A 291 7.61 20.58 -34.56
CA HIS A 291 7.06 20.10 -35.82
C HIS A 291 7.92 18.94 -36.34
N TRP A 292 7.30 17.85 -36.73
CA TRP A 292 7.95 16.65 -37.33
C TRP A 292 8.44 16.94 -38.72
#